data_0e36b6b9758b88cc2ace02cef5dad931
#
_entry.id   0e36b6b9758b88cc2ace02cef5dad931
#
_cell.length_a   1.000
_cell.length_b   1.000
_cell.length_c   1.000
_cell.angle_alpha   90.00
_cell.angle_beta   90.00
_cell.angle_gamma   90.00
#
_symmetry.space_group_name_H-M   'P 1'
#
loop_
_entity.id
_entity.type
_entity.pdbx_description
1 polymer ?
#
loop_
_entity_poly.entity_id
_entity_poly.type
_entity_poly.pdbx_seq_one_letter_code
_entity_poly.pdbx_strand_id
1 'polypeptide(L)'
;ALDCYFGVGTEVGGNDATCFSYAQKAISDERMDEALIIVIMNSDNYAGTCYMYYPENTNNDYGSGISIAYFPKGSDATVFAEGVHHEAGGHGFSKLADEYAYEAMGTIPDSEVLRTRGQQDDWGWRKNVDFTNDLSAIRWSHFLADNRYIYDGLGAYEGGLTYWSGVWRPTENSIMRYNTGGFNAPSREAIYYRIHKLAYGVEWQYDYEEFVTYD
;
A
#
# COMPACT_ATOMS: atom_id res chain seq x y z
N ALA A 1 9.70 -14.34 22.06
CA ALA A 1 9.35 -14.53 20.65
C ALA A 1 8.17 -13.63 20.32
N LEU A 2 7.94 -13.37 19.03
CA LEU A 2 6.86 -12.48 18.56
C LEU A 2 5.49 -13.19 18.48
N ASP A 3 5.40 -14.44 18.95
CA ASP A 3 4.18 -15.28 18.97
C ASP A 3 3.41 -15.28 17.63
N CYS A 4 4.18 -15.41 16.52
CA CYS A 4 3.61 -15.38 15.19
C CYS A 4 2.70 -16.59 14.95
N TYR A 5 1.61 -16.35 14.21
CA TYR A 5 0.59 -17.34 13.86
C TYR A 5 0.17 -17.22 12.39
N PHE A 6 -0.42 -18.31 11.87
CA PHE A 6 -1.13 -18.32 10.59
C PHE A 6 -2.63 -18.35 10.87
N GLY A 7 -3.36 -17.43 10.25
CA GLY A 7 -4.82 -17.33 10.32
C GLY A 7 -5.50 -18.03 9.15
N VAL A 8 -6.61 -17.48 8.70
CA VAL A 8 -7.39 -18.02 7.58
C VAL A 8 -6.86 -17.48 6.25
N GLY A 9 -6.72 -18.35 5.25
CA GLY A 9 -6.20 -17.95 3.93
C GLY A 9 -4.72 -17.55 4.00
N THR A 10 -4.40 -16.33 3.61
CA THR A 10 -3.05 -15.76 3.65
C THR A 10 -2.77 -14.93 4.89
N GLU A 11 -3.70 -14.86 5.83
CA GLU A 11 -3.52 -14.09 7.06
C GLU A 11 -2.35 -14.62 7.89
N VAL A 12 -1.51 -13.71 8.33
CA VAL A 12 -0.45 -13.97 9.32
C VAL A 12 -0.37 -12.78 10.28
N GLY A 13 0.04 -13.06 11.51
CA GLY A 13 0.19 -12.01 12.52
C GLY A 13 1.11 -12.46 13.64
N GLY A 14 1.18 -11.63 14.67
CA GLY A 14 2.00 -11.88 15.84
C GLY A 14 1.62 -10.99 17.02
N ASN A 15 2.52 -10.82 17.97
CA ASN A 15 2.34 -9.93 19.10
C ASN A 15 2.82 -8.52 18.73
N ASP A 16 1.91 -7.66 18.27
CA ASP A 16 2.18 -6.30 17.82
C ASP A 16 2.79 -5.42 18.93
N ALA A 17 2.33 -5.57 20.18
CA ALA A 17 2.89 -4.83 21.31
C ALA A 17 4.37 -5.15 21.52
N THR A 18 4.75 -6.41 21.31
CA THR A 18 6.16 -6.81 21.35
C THR A 18 6.93 -6.23 20.19
N CYS A 19 6.37 -6.21 18.97
CA CYS A 19 6.98 -5.59 17.81
C CYS A 19 7.25 -4.09 18.05
N PHE A 20 6.27 -3.36 18.58
CA PHE A 20 6.45 -1.95 18.95
C PHE A 20 7.54 -1.76 19.99
N SER A 21 7.59 -2.60 21.02
CA SER A 21 8.63 -2.51 22.06
C SER A 21 10.04 -2.74 21.53
N TYR A 22 10.20 -3.51 20.45
CA TYR A 22 11.48 -3.65 19.77
C TYR A 22 11.80 -2.44 18.89
N ALA A 23 10.82 -1.90 18.16
CA ALA A 23 11.01 -0.71 17.35
C ALA A 23 11.43 0.50 18.19
N GLN A 24 10.80 0.73 19.35
CA GLN A 24 11.14 1.79 20.30
C GLN A 24 12.57 1.72 20.85
N LYS A 25 13.24 0.58 20.75
CA LYS A 25 14.67 0.48 21.09
C LYS A 25 15.58 0.96 19.97
N ALA A 26 15.07 1.05 18.75
CA ALA A 26 15.84 1.40 17.56
C ALA A 26 15.59 2.83 17.08
N ILE A 27 14.39 3.36 17.29
CA ILE A 27 13.98 4.70 16.86
C ILE A 27 13.31 5.46 18.02
N SER A 28 13.33 6.79 17.98
CA SER A 28 12.68 7.63 18.98
C SER A 28 11.14 7.59 18.85
N ASP A 29 10.44 7.90 19.93
CA ASP A 29 8.99 7.89 19.97
C ASP A 29 8.38 8.88 18.94
N GLU A 30 9.04 10.02 18.71
CA GLU A 30 8.58 11.03 17.74
C GLU A 30 8.61 10.52 16.29
N ARG A 31 9.38 9.47 16.01
CA ARG A 31 9.51 8.88 14.68
C ARG A 31 8.73 7.57 14.51
N MET A 32 8.02 7.12 15.54
CA MET A 32 7.27 5.86 15.47
C MET A 32 6.20 5.88 14.36
N ASP A 33 5.57 7.02 14.08
CA ASP A 33 4.60 7.16 12.98
C ASP A 33 5.19 6.93 11.57
N GLU A 34 6.52 6.95 11.45
CA GLU A 34 7.24 6.66 10.21
C GLU A 34 7.68 5.20 10.12
N ALA A 35 7.51 4.42 11.18
CA ALA A 35 8.08 3.09 11.30
C ALA A 35 7.40 2.07 10.37
N LEU A 36 8.22 1.31 9.66
CA LEU A 36 7.85 0.05 9.05
C LEU A 36 8.59 -1.08 9.77
N ILE A 37 7.85 -1.92 10.45
CA ILE A 37 8.36 -3.10 11.15
C ILE A 37 8.16 -4.31 10.23
N ILE A 38 9.22 -5.03 9.92
CA ILE A 38 9.17 -6.22 9.07
C ILE A 38 9.44 -7.45 9.93
N VAL A 39 8.48 -8.36 9.96
CA VAL A 39 8.55 -9.62 10.70
C VAL A 39 8.62 -10.79 9.73
N ILE A 40 9.81 -11.37 9.59
CA ILE A 40 10.04 -12.51 8.69
C ILE A 40 9.89 -13.82 9.49
N MET A 41 8.89 -14.61 9.12
CA MET A 41 8.63 -15.90 9.75
C MET A 41 9.47 -16.99 9.08
N ASN A 42 10.10 -17.85 9.89
CA ASN A 42 10.85 -19.00 9.36
C ASN A 42 9.91 -20.15 8.96
N SER A 43 9.20 -19.95 7.84
CA SER A 43 8.25 -20.90 7.25
C SER A 43 8.29 -20.81 5.73
N ASP A 44 7.99 -21.92 5.06
CA ASP A 44 7.86 -22.02 3.60
C ASP A 44 6.41 -21.81 3.12
N ASN A 45 5.46 -21.56 4.04
CA ASN A 45 4.08 -21.26 3.65
C ASN A 45 4.00 -19.99 2.80
N TYR A 46 3.02 -19.97 1.89
CA TYR A 46 2.66 -18.74 1.18
C TYR A 46 1.62 -17.97 2.00
N ALA A 47 1.98 -16.82 2.50
CA ALA A 47 1.12 -15.95 3.29
C ALA A 47 1.74 -14.55 3.40
N GLY A 48 0.94 -13.56 3.77
CA GLY A 48 1.39 -12.19 4.02
C GLY A 48 0.24 -11.36 4.57
N THR A 49 0.54 -10.46 5.48
CA THR A 49 -0.42 -9.47 6.01
C THR A 49 0.34 -8.27 6.52
N CYS A 50 -0.09 -7.09 6.15
CA CYS A 50 0.42 -5.85 6.72
C CYS A 50 -0.66 -5.15 7.54
N TYR A 51 -0.38 -4.96 8.82
CA TYR A 51 -1.21 -4.15 9.71
C TYR A 51 -0.74 -2.71 9.67
N MET A 52 -1.66 -1.79 9.35
CA MET A 52 -1.41 -0.36 9.30
C MET A 52 -2.16 0.31 10.45
N TYR A 53 -1.44 1.07 11.27
CA TYR A 53 -1.98 1.79 12.41
C TYR A 53 -2.14 3.26 12.07
N TYR A 54 -3.24 3.86 12.52
CA TYR A 54 -3.51 5.27 12.29
C TYR A 54 -2.41 6.15 12.88
N PRO A 55 -1.97 7.19 12.15
CA PRO A 55 -1.02 8.13 12.69
C PRO A 55 -1.63 8.94 13.84
N GLU A 56 -0.81 9.36 14.79
CA GLU A 56 -1.25 10.24 15.87
C GLU A 56 -1.62 11.64 15.34
N ASN A 57 -0.89 12.11 14.32
CA ASN A 57 -1.15 13.37 13.66
C ASN A 57 -2.00 13.17 12.41
N THR A 58 -3.09 13.92 12.30
CA THR A 58 -3.89 14.08 11.10
C THR A 58 -3.32 15.18 10.22
N ASN A 59 -3.80 15.31 8.98
CA ASN A 59 -3.36 16.28 7.97
C ASN A 59 -1.92 16.07 7.47
N ASN A 60 -1.51 14.83 7.30
CA ASN A 60 -0.35 14.52 6.52
C ASN A 60 -0.75 13.64 5.33
N ASP A 61 -0.26 13.98 4.16
CA ASP A 61 -0.60 13.35 2.89
C ASP A 61 0.49 12.38 2.39
N TYR A 62 1.47 12.06 3.22
CA TYR A 62 2.65 11.27 2.84
C TYR A 62 2.64 9.81 3.33
N GLY A 63 1.50 9.32 3.79
CA GLY A 63 1.33 7.92 4.19
C GLY A 63 1.95 7.56 5.53
N SER A 64 1.91 8.45 6.53
CA SER A 64 2.41 8.14 7.88
C SER A 64 1.55 7.10 8.59
N GLY A 65 1.97 6.72 9.78
CA GLY A 65 1.37 5.66 10.59
C GLY A 65 2.25 4.40 10.60
N ILE A 66 2.39 3.82 11.78
CA ILE A 66 3.17 2.60 12.00
C ILE A 66 2.60 1.48 11.15
N SER A 67 3.47 0.66 10.57
CA SER A 67 3.07 -0.58 9.90
C SER A 67 3.89 -1.76 10.39
N ILE A 68 3.24 -2.91 10.48
CA ILE A 68 3.87 -4.19 10.73
C ILE A 68 3.55 -5.13 9.57
N ALA A 69 4.54 -5.44 8.76
CA ALA A 69 4.44 -6.41 7.68
C ALA A 69 4.92 -7.78 8.16
N TYR A 70 4.01 -8.73 8.26
CA TYR A 70 4.30 -10.13 8.59
C TYR A 70 4.27 -10.95 7.31
N PHE A 71 5.33 -11.69 7.03
CA PHE A 71 5.36 -12.66 5.94
C PHE A 71 6.42 -13.74 6.17
N PRO A 72 6.20 -14.97 5.66
CA PRO A 72 7.18 -16.02 5.71
C PRO A 72 8.36 -15.76 4.79
N LYS A 73 9.49 -16.44 5.03
CA LYS A 73 10.63 -16.46 4.10
C LYS A 73 10.30 -17.10 2.75
N GLY A 74 9.16 -17.81 2.67
CA GLY A 74 8.71 -18.48 1.46
C GLY A 74 9.54 -19.70 1.08
N SER A 75 9.16 -20.34 -0.02
CA SER A 75 9.81 -21.54 -0.56
C SER A 75 11.12 -21.21 -1.28
N ASP A 76 11.25 -20.01 -1.83
CA ASP A 76 12.41 -19.56 -2.59
C ASP A 76 12.54 -18.02 -2.58
N ALA A 77 13.63 -17.52 -3.17
CA ALA A 77 13.94 -16.09 -3.19
C ALA A 77 12.92 -15.23 -3.96
N THR A 78 12.23 -15.80 -4.96
CA THR A 78 11.22 -15.07 -5.74
C THR A 78 9.99 -14.81 -4.89
N VAL A 79 9.45 -15.86 -4.25
CA VAL A 79 8.31 -15.76 -3.34
C VAL A 79 8.61 -14.79 -2.18
N PHE A 80 9.83 -14.85 -1.64
CA PHE A 80 10.26 -13.91 -0.61
C PHE A 80 10.26 -12.46 -1.12
N ALA A 81 10.86 -12.21 -2.29
CA ALA A 81 10.92 -10.88 -2.88
C ALA A 81 9.51 -10.30 -3.18
N GLU A 82 8.61 -11.13 -3.68
CA GLU A 82 7.20 -10.76 -3.92
C GLU A 82 6.50 -10.37 -2.61
N GLY A 83 6.69 -11.14 -1.54
CA GLY A 83 6.17 -10.82 -0.21
C GLY A 83 6.73 -9.50 0.34
N VAL A 84 8.04 -9.26 0.20
CA VAL A 84 8.68 -7.99 0.59
C VAL A 84 8.08 -6.82 -0.19
N HIS A 85 7.96 -6.95 -1.51
CA HIS A 85 7.42 -5.88 -2.34
C HIS A 85 5.96 -5.59 -2.02
N HIS A 86 5.10 -6.61 -1.90
CA HIS A 86 3.68 -6.47 -1.63
C HIS A 86 3.44 -5.94 -0.21
N GLU A 87 3.87 -6.71 0.81
CA GLU A 87 3.52 -6.41 2.20
C GLU A 87 4.32 -5.24 2.77
N ALA A 88 5.65 -5.26 2.61
CA ALA A 88 6.47 -4.22 3.18
C ALA A 88 6.53 -2.97 2.31
N GLY A 89 6.77 -3.10 1.00
CA GLY A 89 6.84 -1.97 0.06
C GLY A 89 5.48 -1.35 -0.22
N GLY A 90 4.51 -2.17 -0.61
CA GLY A 90 3.17 -1.74 -0.98
C GLY A 90 2.34 -1.26 0.22
N HIS A 91 1.96 -2.19 1.10
CA HIS A 91 1.14 -1.82 2.25
C HIS A 91 1.93 -1.07 3.32
N GLY A 92 3.05 -1.60 3.74
CA GLY A 92 3.78 -1.10 4.89
C GLY A 92 4.39 0.27 4.68
N PHE A 93 5.15 0.44 3.62
CA PHE A 93 5.82 1.71 3.32
C PHE A 93 4.88 2.70 2.63
N SER A 94 4.28 2.32 1.50
CA SER A 94 3.55 3.25 0.63
C SER A 94 2.06 3.33 0.93
N LYS A 95 1.57 2.55 1.91
CA LYS A 95 0.17 2.53 2.36
C LYS A 95 -0.83 2.22 1.23
N LEU A 96 -0.41 1.45 0.23
CA LEU A 96 -1.25 1.08 -0.90
C LEU A 96 -2.36 0.11 -0.47
N ALA A 97 -3.43 0.10 -1.22
CA ALA A 97 -4.52 -0.86 -1.10
C ALA A 97 -4.21 -2.13 -1.89
N ASP A 98 -4.83 -3.25 -1.49
CA ASP A 98 -4.98 -4.41 -2.36
C ASP A 98 -5.77 -4.05 -3.62
N GLU A 99 -5.26 -4.48 -4.79
CA GLU A 99 -5.94 -4.32 -6.07
C GLU A 99 -6.70 -5.58 -6.48
N TYR A 100 -6.66 -6.65 -5.68
CA TYR A 100 -7.48 -7.84 -5.90
C TYR A 100 -8.88 -7.70 -5.31
N ALA A 101 -9.79 -8.53 -5.81
CA ALA A 101 -11.19 -8.56 -5.41
C ALA A 101 -11.73 -9.99 -5.37
N TYR A 102 -12.68 -10.23 -4.48
CA TYR A 102 -13.40 -11.50 -4.35
C TYR A 102 -14.87 -11.29 -4.68
N GLU A 103 -15.43 -12.10 -5.56
CA GLU A 103 -16.86 -12.02 -5.97
C GLU A 103 -17.80 -12.08 -4.75
N ALA A 104 -17.43 -12.90 -3.76
CA ALA A 104 -18.21 -13.06 -2.53
C ALA A 104 -18.29 -11.77 -1.67
N MET A 105 -17.39 -10.80 -1.87
CA MET A 105 -17.41 -9.52 -1.15
C MET A 105 -18.42 -8.53 -1.73
N GLY A 106 -18.91 -8.77 -2.95
CA GLY A 106 -19.92 -7.92 -3.60
C GLY A 106 -19.47 -6.47 -3.79
N THR A 107 -20.44 -5.57 -3.67
CA THR A 107 -20.20 -4.12 -3.82
C THR A 107 -19.68 -3.50 -2.52
N ILE A 108 -18.72 -2.58 -2.63
CA ILE A 108 -18.21 -1.85 -1.46
C ILE A 108 -19.32 -1.04 -0.79
N PRO A 109 -19.49 -1.11 0.56
CA PRO A 109 -20.44 -0.27 1.27
C PRO A 109 -20.05 1.21 1.26
N ASP A 110 -21.05 2.11 1.26
CA ASP A 110 -20.81 3.57 1.32
C ASP A 110 -19.96 3.99 2.53
N SER A 111 -20.12 3.33 3.67
CA SER A 111 -19.31 3.59 4.87
C SER A 111 -17.82 3.31 4.65
N GLU A 112 -17.48 2.27 3.90
CA GLU A 112 -16.10 1.93 3.55
C GLU A 112 -15.53 2.91 2.51
N VAL A 113 -16.35 3.36 1.56
CA VAL A 113 -15.97 4.42 0.61
C VAL A 113 -15.62 5.69 1.37
N LEU A 114 -16.49 6.14 2.28
CA LEU A 114 -16.25 7.34 3.08
C LEU A 114 -15.01 7.21 3.96
N ARG A 115 -14.84 6.06 4.62
CA ARG A 115 -13.66 5.78 5.44
C ARG A 115 -12.37 5.84 4.61
N THR A 116 -12.38 5.20 3.44
CA THR A 116 -11.19 5.15 2.59
C THR A 116 -10.87 6.51 1.97
N ARG A 117 -11.87 7.29 1.57
CA ARG A 117 -11.66 8.69 1.13
C ARG A 117 -11.04 9.53 2.23
N GLY A 118 -11.53 9.43 3.47
CA GLY A 118 -10.90 10.10 4.61
C GLY A 118 -9.42 9.70 4.79
N GLN A 119 -9.09 8.41 4.66
CA GLN A 119 -7.70 7.94 4.71
C GLN A 119 -6.84 8.47 3.55
N GLN A 120 -7.42 8.60 2.36
CA GLN A 120 -6.75 9.17 1.20
C GLN A 120 -6.44 10.66 1.38
N ASP A 121 -7.41 11.40 1.90
CA ASP A 121 -7.34 12.85 2.00
C ASP A 121 -6.56 13.32 3.24
N ASP A 122 -6.72 12.64 4.38
CA ASP A 122 -6.07 13.02 5.63
C ASP A 122 -4.65 12.47 5.77
N TRP A 123 -4.38 11.27 5.21
CA TRP A 123 -3.11 10.57 5.44
C TRP A 123 -2.36 10.15 4.18
N GLY A 124 -2.92 10.35 2.99
CA GLY A 124 -2.32 9.91 1.74
C GLY A 124 -2.25 8.39 1.57
N TRP A 125 -3.09 7.62 2.27
CA TRP A 125 -3.18 6.18 2.14
C TRP A 125 -3.96 5.78 0.89
N ARG A 126 -3.78 4.53 0.42
CA ARG A 126 -4.62 3.88 -0.61
C ARG A 126 -4.78 4.68 -1.91
N LYS A 127 -3.73 5.41 -2.31
CA LYS A 127 -3.76 6.27 -3.52
C LYS A 127 -3.88 5.49 -4.83
N ASN A 128 -3.66 4.18 -4.82
CA ASN A 128 -3.77 3.28 -5.97
C ASN A 128 -5.18 2.74 -6.24
N VAL A 129 -6.20 3.23 -5.54
CA VAL A 129 -7.62 2.89 -5.81
C VAL A 129 -8.49 4.13 -5.79
N ASP A 130 -9.62 4.08 -6.50
CA ASP A 130 -10.64 5.13 -6.53
C ASP A 130 -12.05 4.53 -6.57
N PHE A 131 -13.06 5.38 -6.40
CA PHE A 131 -14.49 5.05 -6.36
C PHE A 131 -15.26 5.67 -7.52
N THR A 132 -14.58 6.00 -8.61
CA THR A 132 -15.13 6.46 -9.88
C THR A 132 -14.43 5.77 -11.05
N ASN A 133 -15.17 5.51 -12.13
CA ASN A 133 -14.62 5.06 -13.41
C ASN A 133 -14.56 6.19 -14.45
N ASP A 134 -14.86 7.40 -14.06
CA ASP A 134 -14.69 8.55 -14.92
C ASP A 134 -13.20 8.84 -15.11
N LEU A 135 -12.68 8.53 -16.30
CA LEU A 135 -11.27 8.67 -16.62
C LEU A 135 -10.75 10.10 -16.54
N SER A 136 -11.62 11.10 -16.56
CA SER A 136 -11.25 12.50 -16.39
C SER A 136 -11.18 12.95 -14.94
N ALA A 137 -11.81 12.21 -14.02
CA ALA A 137 -11.92 12.53 -12.59
C ALA A 137 -11.18 11.55 -11.67
N ILE A 138 -10.81 10.37 -12.19
CA ILE A 138 -10.10 9.34 -11.41
C ILE A 138 -8.73 9.84 -10.94
N ARG A 139 -8.28 9.40 -9.77
CA ARG A 139 -7.06 9.90 -9.11
C ARG A 139 -5.81 9.91 -10.00
N TRP A 140 -5.71 8.96 -10.92
CA TRP A 140 -4.59 8.87 -11.87
C TRP A 140 -4.91 9.42 -13.27
N SER A 141 -5.90 10.32 -13.40
CA SER A 141 -6.28 10.95 -14.66
C SER A 141 -5.12 11.68 -15.35
N HIS A 142 -4.18 12.24 -14.59
CA HIS A 142 -2.99 12.89 -15.11
C HIS A 142 -2.07 11.94 -15.88
N PHE A 143 -1.91 10.69 -15.44
CA PHE A 143 -1.19 9.66 -16.20
C PHE A 143 -1.92 9.25 -17.48
N LEU A 144 -3.28 9.17 -17.42
CA LEU A 144 -4.08 8.84 -18.61
C LEU A 144 -4.00 9.95 -19.69
N ALA A 145 -3.74 11.19 -19.29
CA ALA A 145 -3.58 12.32 -20.19
C ALA A 145 -2.15 12.46 -20.73
N ASP A 146 -1.18 11.71 -20.19
CA ASP A 146 0.24 11.79 -20.54
C ASP A 146 0.65 10.68 -21.50
N ASN A 147 1.06 11.04 -22.70
CA ASN A 147 1.48 10.09 -23.74
C ASN A 147 2.70 9.23 -23.34
N ARG A 148 3.47 9.64 -22.33
CA ARG A 148 4.62 8.84 -21.80
C ARG A 148 4.15 7.51 -21.20
N TYR A 149 2.90 7.45 -20.72
CA TYR A 149 2.29 6.28 -20.08
C TYR A 149 1.32 5.49 -20.98
N ILE A 150 1.27 5.77 -22.27
CA ILE A 150 0.31 5.13 -23.19
C ILE A 150 0.44 3.61 -23.26
N TYR A 151 1.61 3.07 -22.93
CA TYR A 151 1.88 1.62 -22.95
C TYR A 151 1.84 0.96 -21.56
N ASP A 152 1.55 1.70 -20.50
CA ASP A 152 1.49 1.18 -19.13
C ASP A 152 0.19 0.41 -18.83
N GLY A 153 -0.74 0.36 -19.79
CA GLY A 153 -2.02 -0.32 -19.62
C GLY A 153 -2.94 0.33 -18.59
N LEU A 154 -2.76 1.64 -18.36
CA LEU A 154 -3.59 2.40 -17.42
C LEU A 154 -5.03 2.54 -17.88
N GLY A 155 -5.96 2.46 -16.95
CA GLY A 155 -7.40 2.57 -17.19
C GLY A 155 -8.17 2.66 -15.87
N ALA A 156 -9.43 2.26 -15.90
CA ALA A 156 -10.26 2.06 -14.72
C ALA A 156 -10.77 0.61 -14.72
N TYR A 157 -10.09 -0.25 -13.98
CA TYR A 157 -10.42 -1.67 -13.88
C TYR A 157 -11.20 -1.92 -12.59
N GLU A 158 -12.42 -2.44 -12.71
CA GLU A 158 -13.27 -2.67 -11.54
C GLU A 158 -12.74 -3.79 -10.65
N GLY A 159 -12.90 -3.60 -9.34
CA GLY A 159 -12.44 -4.48 -8.28
C GLY A 159 -11.16 -3.97 -7.60
N GLY A 160 -11.15 -4.02 -6.26
CA GLY A 160 -10.06 -3.59 -5.39
C GLY A 160 -10.54 -3.52 -3.94
N LEU A 161 -9.62 -3.31 -2.98
CA LEU A 161 -9.92 -3.35 -1.56
C LEU A 161 -10.68 -4.63 -1.15
N THR A 162 -10.43 -5.74 -1.83
CA THR A 162 -11.15 -7.02 -1.74
C THR A 162 -12.58 -7.02 -2.30
N TYR A 163 -13.20 -5.87 -2.55
CA TYR A 163 -14.57 -5.76 -3.09
C TYR A 163 -14.62 -5.98 -4.59
N TRP A 164 -15.65 -6.69 -5.04
CA TRP A 164 -15.85 -7.05 -6.44
C TRP A 164 -16.23 -5.85 -7.30
N SER A 165 -17.07 -4.95 -6.79
CA SER A 165 -17.55 -3.78 -7.53
C SER A 165 -17.57 -2.50 -6.70
N GLY A 166 -17.59 -1.34 -7.40
CA GLY A 166 -17.61 -0.01 -6.80
C GLY A 166 -16.25 0.52 -6.40
N VAL A 167 -15.17 -0.22 -6.66
CA VAL A 167 -13.77 0.19 -6.50
C VAL A 167 -13.06 -0.01 -7.82
N TRP A 168 -12.22 0.93 -8.22
CA TRP A 168 -11.41 0.85 -9.43
C TRP A 168 -9.93 0.91 -9.10
N ARG A 169 -9.13 0.17 -9.88
CA ARG A 169 -7.68 0.12 -9.84
C ARG A 169 -7.06 0.56 -11.16
N PRO A 170 -5.78 0.98 -11.20
CA PRO A 170 -5.21 1.63 -12.39
C PRO A 170 -4.89 0.68 -13.53
N THR A 171 -4.55 -0.58 -13.24
CA THR A 171 -4.11 -1.56 -14.23
C THR A 171 -4.83 -2.89 -14.06
N GLU A 172 -4.84 -3.70 -15.11
CA GLU A 172 -5.38 -5.06 -15.01
C GLU A 172 -4.57 -5.91 -14.03
N ASN A 173 -3.24 -5.76 -14.02
CA ASN A 173 -2.34 -6.48 -13.14
C ASN A 173 -1.28 -5.57 -12.53
N SER A 174 -0.88 -5.90 -11.29
CA SER A 174 0.20 -5.25 -10.55
C SER A 174 0.66 -6.15 -9.40
N ILE A 175 1.75 -5.77 -8.73
CA ILE A 175 2.22 -6.45 -7.51
C ILE A 175 1.15 -6.43 -6.40
N MET A 176 0.31 -5.38 -6.34
CA MET A 176 -0.76 -5.25 -5.34
C MET A 176 -2.00 -6.10 -5.68
N ARG A 177 -1.99 -6.81 -6.81
CA ARG A 177 -3.08 -7.72 -7.20
C ARG A 177 -2.68 -9.19 -7.18
N TYR A 178 -1.56 -9.55 -7.81
CA TYR A 178 -1.15 -10.94 -8.01
C TYR A 178 0.27 -11.25 -7.54
N ASN A 179 0.88 -10.34 -6.78
CA ASN A 179 2.28 -10.42 -6.34
C ASN A 179 3.29 -10.50 -7.50
N THR A 180 2.90 -10.08 -8.70
CA THR A 180 3.72 -10.09 -9.91
C THR A 180 3.55 -8.78 -10.69
N GLY A 181 4.44 -8.52 -11.63
CA GLY A 181 4.29 -7.40 -12.57
C GLY A 181 4.76 -6.03 -12.04
N GLY A 182 5.25 -5.93 -10.81
CA GLY A 182 5.73 -4.68 -10.25
C GLY A 182 4.63 -3.71 -9.86
N PHE A 183 5.01 -2.51 -9.43
CA PHE A 183 4.10 -1.42 -9.10
C PHE A 183 3.65 -0.69 -10.37
N ASN A 184 2.36 -0.40 -10.49
CA ASN A 184 1.84 0.49 -11.55
C ASN A 184 2.20 1.97 -11.30
N ALA A 185 2.05 2.85 -12.29
CA ALA A 185 2.47 4.24 -12.21
C ALA A 185 1.90 5.00 -11.00
N PRO A 186 0.59 4.93 -10.67
CA PRO A 186 0.05 5.56 -9.46
C PRO A 186 0.65 5.02 -8.16
N SER A 187 1.00 3.73 -8.11
CA SER A 187 1.68 3.13 -6.97
C SER A 187 3.14 3.63 -6.84
N ARG A 188 3.86 3.74 -7.96
CA ARG A 188 5.23 4.30 -8.00
C ARG A 188 5.22 5.78 -7.60
N GLU A 189 4.23 6.56 -8.03
CA GLU A 189 4.04 7.95 -7.62
C GLU A 189 3.85 8.06 -6.08
N ALA A 190 3.01 7.21 -5.49
CA ALA A 190 2.80 7.20 -4.04
C ALA A 190 4.10 6.84 -3.28
N ILE A 191 4.90 5.90 -3.80
CA ILE A 191 6.21 5.53 -3.25
C ILE A 191 7.18 6.72 -3.34
N TYR A 192 7.30 7.35 -4.50
CA TYR A 192 8.13 8.53 -4.75
C TYR A 192 7.78 9.67 -3.79
N TYR A 193 6.50 9.99 -3.71
CA TYR A 193 5.97 11.04 -2.84
C TYR A 193 6.37 10.82 -1.38
N ARG A 194 6.17 9.60 -0.87
CA ARG A 194 6.52 9.26 0.51
C ARG A 194 8.03 9.34 0.74
N ILE A 195 8.85 8.82 -0.17
CA ILE A 195 10.33 8.90 -0.07
C ILE A 195 10.76 10.36 0.10
N HIS A 196 10.26 11.25 -0.74
CA HIS A 196 10.66 12.65 -0.75
C HIS A 196 10.17 13.42 0.48
N LYS A 197 8.93 13.19 0.93
CA LYS A 197 8.41 13.77 2.18
C LYS A 197 9.21 13.32 3.40
N LEU A 198 9.60 12.06 3.47
CA LEU A 198 10.44 11.55 4.57
C LEU A 198 11.88 12.08 4.49
N ALA A 199 12.43 12.25 3.31
CA ALA A 199 13.81 12.69 3.10
C ALA A 199 13.99 14.21 3.27
N TYR A 200 13.04 15.00 2.79
CA TYR A 200 13.15 16.46 2.70
C TYR A 200 12.18 17.21 3.64
N GLY A 201 11.29 16.50 4.34
CA GLY A 201 10.32 17.05 5.26
C GLY A 201 8.98 17.40 4.61
N VAL A 202 8.01 17.75 5.45
CA VAL A 202 6.61 18.02 5.05
C VAL A 202 6.46 19.22 4.12
N GLU A 203 7.42 20.14 4.15
CA GLU A 203 7.41 21.34 3.29
C GLU A 203 7.85 21.06 1.84
N TRP A 204 8.38 19.85 1.55
CA TRP A 204 8.72 19.48 0.19
C TRP A 204 7.47 19.50 -0.69
N GLN A 205 7.61 20.09 -1.87
CA GLN A 205 6.52 20.18 -2.84
C GLN A 205 6.72 19.15 -3.95
N TYR A 206 5.64 18.44 -4.26
CA TYR A 206 5.64 17.48 -5.35
C TYR A 206 5.72 18.19 -6.71
N ASP A 207 6.57 17.67 -7.60
CA ASP A 207 6.66 18.08 -9.01
C ASP A 207 6.48 16.84 -9.88
N TYR A 208 5.43 16.85 -10.71
CA TYR A 208 5.11 15.73 -11.58
C TYR A 208 6.19 15.49 -12.64
N GLU A 209 6.76 16.55 -13.24
CA GLU A 209 7.80 16.42 -14.25
C GLU A 209 9.09 15.88 -13.63
N GLU A 210 9.41 16.24 -12.40
CA GLU A 210 10.51 15.63 -11.67
C GLU A 210 10.26 14.13 -11.43
N PHE A 211 9.06 13.77 -10.95
CA PHE A 211 8.68 12.36 -10.77
C PHE A 211 8.89 11.55 -12.06
N VAL A 212 8.40 12.03 -13.19
CA VAL A 212 8.51 11.33 -14.48
C VAL A 212 9.97 11.11 -14.92
N THR A 213 10.93 11.91 -14.43
CA THR A 213 12.36 11.68 -14.74
C THR A 213 12.94 10.49 -13.99
N TYR A 214 12.30 10.06 -12.90
CA TYR A 214 12.72 8.91 -12.08
C TYR A 214 11.91 7.65 -12.39
N ASP A 215 10.71 7.78 -13.00
CA ASP A 215 9.79 6.69 -13.31
C ASP A 215 10.12 6.01 -14.64
#